data_5e95b45001a43360a34a7848c693aa56
#
_entry.id   5e95b45001a43360a34a7848c693aa56
#
_cell.length_a   1.000
_cell.length_b   1.000
_cell.length_c   1.000
_cell.angle_alpha   90.00
_cell.angle_beta   90.00
_cell.angle_gamma   90.00
#
_symmetry.space_group_name_H-M   'P 1'
#
loop_
_entity.id
_entity.type
_entity.pdbx_description
1 polymer ?
#
loop_
_entity_poly.entity_id
_entity_poly.type
_entity_poly.pdbx_seq_one_letter_code
_entity_poly.pdbx_strand_id
1 'polypeptide(L)'
;MNTFDPHALAIDLAEVRKVFATFFAARKQSDWERRTEKFNQGWTLRQTVAHLDAVGQAYQHAITSALAGKPCQFPGMIQRTDLPTWNRIQIEARAPIPISTICESFLNTLRQAEELATQLEPASLTQGTHVPFYHRPITIGELLGGQAAHPGMVHGAQVANGAGVTPLWVHFSPDMLSRQITRFFHLMSLAYWPERGGNLQAVVALSAAGPGGGNWYVTMAPEGSQAAEGKYRRPSLRIWFRDANALCRALTLQISPLRSLLTAQTFAWGDLRLGFQMEWLFNPA
;
A
#
# COMPACT_ATOMS: atom_id res chain seq x y z
N MET A 1 -18.62 6.22 4.28
CA MET A 1 -18.20 5.33 5.40
C MET A 1 -16.76 5.68 5.70
N ASN A 2 -16.38 5.85 6.96
CA ASN A 2 -14.99 6.16 7.30
C ASN A 2 -14.08 5.01 6.85
N THR A 3 -13.04 5.32 6.06
CA THR A 3 -12.09 4.34 5.49
C THR A 3 -11.35 3.53 6.57
N PHE A 4 -11.25 4.07 7.77
CA PHE A 4 -10.65 3.43 8.95
C PHE A 4 -11.69 3.01 10.01
N ASP A 5 -12.94 2.84 9.61
CA ASP A 5 -13.96 2.25 10.46
C ASP A 5 -13.60 0.78 10.78
N PRO A 6 -13.70 0.32 12.05
CA PRO A 6 -13.30 -1.03 12.45
C PRO A 6 -13.99 -2.13 11.64
N HIS A 7 -15.30 -1.98 11.41
CA HIS A 7 -16.07 -2.98 10.67
C HIS A 7 -15.67 -3.03 9.19
N ALA A 8 -15.45 -1.88 8.55
CA ALA A 8 -14.95 -1.81 7.18
C ALA A 8 -13.53 -2.39 7.06
N LEU A 9 -12.67 -2.14 8.06
CA LEU A 9 -11.32 -2.73 8.12
C LEU A 9 -11.37 -4.26 8.21
N ALA A 10 -12.20 -4.81 9.09
CA ALA A 10 -12.34 -6.26 9.26
C ALA A 10 -12.83 -6.94 7.97
N ILE A 11 -13.88 -6.39 7.33
CA ILE A 11 -14.41 -6.92 6.05
C ILE A 11 -13.32 -6.90 4.97
N ASP A 12 -12.60 -5.80 4.83
CA ASP A 12 -11.60 -5.65 3.78
C ASP A 12 -10.38 -6.54 4.01
N LEU A 13 -9.95 -6.72 5.27
CA LEU A 13 -8.87 -7.67 5.63
C LEU A 13 -9.27 -9.11 5.34
N ALA A 14 -10.51 -9.50 5.67
CA ALA A 14 -11.05 -10.82 5.35
C ALA A 14 -11.06 -11.08 3.84
N GLU A 15 -11.48 -10.10 3.04
CA GLU A 15 -11.54 -10.25 1.59
C GLU A 15 -10.14 -10.30 0.97
N VAL A 16 -9.19 -9.46 1.42
CA VAL A 16 -7.77 -9.55 0.99
C VAL A 16 -7.23 -10.94 1.32
N ARG A 17 -7.45 -11.44 2.53
CA ARG A 17 -7.02 -12.79 2.94
C ARG A 17 -7.59 -13.89 2.05
N LYS A 18 -8.89 -13.83 1.74
CA LYS A 18 -9.58 -14.78 0.85
C LYS A 18 -9.02 -14.75 -0.57
N VAL A 19 -8.80 -13.56 -1.13
CA VAL A 19 -8.22 -13.40 -2.48
C VAL A 19 -6.82 -13.96 -2.54
N PHE A 20 -5.96 -13.70 -1.53
CA PHE A 20 -4.62 -14.28 -1.46
C PHE A 20 -4.64 -15.79 -1.23
N ALA A 21 -5.53 -16.33 -0.39
CA ALA A 21 -5.68 -17.77 -0.20
C ALA A 21 -6.04 -18.48 -1.52
N THR A 22 -6.98 -17.93 -2.29
CA THR A 22 -7.35 -18.43 -3.61
C THR A 22 -6.18 -18.31 -4.59
N PHE A 23 -5.47 -17.19 -4.57
CA PHE A 23 -4.28 -16.99 -5.40
C PHE A 23 -3.21 -18.02 -5.09
N PHE A 24 -2.86 -18.26 -3.83
CA PHE A 24 -1.83 -19.24 -3.43
C PHE A 24 -2.21 -20.67 -3.80
N ALA A 25 -3.46 -21.06 -3.57
CA ALA A 25 -3.95 -22.41 -3.91
C ALA A 25 -3.86 -22.74 -5.41
N ALA A 26 -3.89 -21.71 -6.27
CA ALA A 26 -3.77 -21.87 -7.71
C ALA A 26 -2.31 -21.89 -8.23
N ARG A 27 -1.29 -21.78 -7.37
CA ARG A 27 0.13 -21.70 -7.79
C ARG A 27 0.77 -23.08 -7.91
N LYS A 28 1.58 -23.22 -8.96
CA LYS A 28 2.45 -24.39 -9.13
C LYS A 28 3.83 -24.09 -8.53
N GLN A 29 4.59 -25.12 -8.20
CA GLN A 29 5.94 -24.97 -7.67
C GLN A 29 6.84 -24.08 -8.57
N SER A 30 6.74 -24.22 -9.87
CA SER A 30 7.50 -23.43 -10.84
C SER A 30 7.13 -21.95 -10.91
N ASP A 31 5.96 -21.55 -10.39
CA ASP A 31 5.57 -20.13 -10.39
C ASP A 31 6.36 -19.32 -9.39
N TRP A 32 6.79 -19.92 -8.28
CA TRP A 32 7.42 -19.22 -7.16
C TRP A 32 8.77 -18.60 -7.51
N GLU A 33 9.48 -19.12 -8.51
CA GLU A 33 10.77 -18.60 -8.97
C GLU A 33 10.63 -17.55 -10.09
N ARG A 34 9.40 -17.28 -10.54
CA ARG A 34 9.14 -16.25 -11.57
C ARG A 34 9.33 -14.87 -10.97
N ARG A 35 9.98 -13.98 -11.70
CA ARG A 35 10.16 -12.59 -11.30
C ARG A 35 8.84 -11.83 -11.38
N THR A 36 8.57 -11.01 -10.36
CA THR A 36 7.34 -10.25 -10.27
C THR A 36 7.39 -8.99 -11.11
N GLU A 37 8.45 -8.21 -11.04
CA GLU A 37 8.71 -7.04 -11.91
C GLU A 37 10.06 -6.38 -11.70
N LYS A 38 10.37 -5.43 -12.62
CA LYS A 38 11.57 -4.59 -12.56
C LYS A 38 11.62 -3.67 -11.34
N PHE A 39 10.47 -3.26 -10.79
CA PHE A 39 10.38 -2.28 -9.72
C PHE A 39 10.66 -2.83 -8.32
N ASN A 40 10.47 -4.13 -8.10
CA ASN A 40 10.78 -4.81 -6.83
C ASN A 40 12.22 -5.31 -6.79
N GLN A 41 13.17 -4.57 -7.27
CA GLN A 41 14.57 -5.02 -7.30
C GLN A 41 14.73 -6.40 -8.00
N GLY A 42 13.76 -6.79 -8.80
CA GLY A 42 13.73 -8.07 -9.49
C GLY A 42 13.37 -9.26 -8.59
N TRP A 43 12.66 -9.05 -7.51
CA TRP A 43 12.21 -10.14 -6.62
C TRP A 43 11.39 -11.20 -7.38
N THR A 44 11.57 -12.45 -6.94
CA THR A 44 10.69 -13.55 -7.36
C THR A 44 9.34 -13.46 -6.64
N LEU A 45 8.35 -14.21 -7.12
CA LEU A 45 7.06 -14.34 -6.45
C LEU A 45 7.23 -14.81 -5.00
N ARG A 46 8.12 -15.80 -4.77
CA ARG A 46 8.48 -16.27 -3.42
C ARG A 46 9.01 -15.14 -2.55
N GLN A 47 9.95 -14.34 -3.05
CA GLN A 47 10.55 -13.24 -2.31
C GLN A 47 9.52 -12.14 -2.00
N THR A 48 8.62 -11.86 -2.92
CA THR A 48 7.52 -10.89 -2.69
C THR A 48 6.57 -11.37 -1.59
N VAL A 49 6.22 -12.66 -1.55
CA VAL A 49 5.37 -13.21 -0.48
C VAL A 49 6.13 -13.24 0.86
N ALA A 50 7.43 -13.53 0.85
CA ALA A 50 8.29 -13.45 2.05
C ALA A 50 8.35 -12.02 2.62
N HIS A 51 8.42 -11.01 1.75
CA HIS A 51 8.32 -9.61 2.15
C HIS A 51 6.95 -9.28 2.74
N LEU A 52 5.86 -9.73 2.12
CA LEU A 52 4.50 -9.52 2.64
C LEU A 52 4.31 -10.12 4.04
N ASP A 53 4.82 -11.33 4.27
CA ASP A 53 4.81 -11.95 5.59
C ASP A 53 5.59 -11.13 6.61
N ALA A 54 6.81 -10.68 6.26
CA ALA A 54 7.65 -9.86 7.13
C ALA A 54 6.98 -8.53 7.50
N VAL A 55 6.42 -7.82 6.53
CA VAL A 55 5.72 -6.55 6.76
C VAL A 55 4.44 -6.76 7.56
N GLY A 56 3.69 -7.83 7.29
CA GLY A 56 2.52 -8.20 8.08
C GLY A 56 2.85 -8.39 9.56
N GLN A 57 3.91 -9.13 9.86
CA GLN A 57 4.40 -9.31 11.24
C GLN A 57 4.89 -7.99 11.86
N ALA A 58 5.57 -7.15 11.09
CA ALA A 58 6.02 -5.83 11.55
C ALA A 58 4.84 -4.91 11.91
N TYR A 59 3.79 -4.89 11.11
CA TYR A 59 2.57 -4.13 11.43
C TYR A 59 1.87 -4.68 12.68
N GLN A 60 1.75 -6.00 12.84
CA GLN A 60 1.20 -6.60 14.06
C GLN A 60 2.00 -6.21 15.31
N HIS A 61 3.33 -6.23 15.20
CA HIS A 61 4.21 -5.78 16.29
C HIS A 61 3.98 -4.29 16.61
N ALA A 62 3.88 -3.42 15.61
CA ALA A 62 3.61 -2.00 15.79
C ALA A 62 2.26 -1.75 16.48
N ILE A 63 1.21 -2.43 16.05
CA ILE A 63 -0.13 -2.31 16.63
C ILE A 63 -0.13 -2.79 18.08
N THR A 64 0.44 -3.96 18.36
CA THR A 64 0.50 -4.51 19.71
C THR A 64 1.29 -3.59 20.65
N SER A 65 2.40 -3.01 20.17
CA SER A 65 3.20 -2.05 20.94
C SER A 65 2.42 -0.78 21.23
N ALA A 66 1.69 -0.24 20.22
CA ALA A 66 0.86 0.94 20.40
C ALA A 66 -0.25 0.72 21.44
N LEU A 67 -0.97 -0.41 21.36
CA LEU A 67 -2.02 -0.76 22.31
C LEU A 67 -1.49 -0.95 23.74
N ALA A 68 -0.25 -1.41 23.88
CA ALA A 68 0.42 -1.56 25.17
C ALA A 68 1.05 -0.25 25.69
N GLY A 69 0.95 0.86 24.93
CA GLY A 69 1.61 2.13 25.27
C GLY A 69 3.14 2.04 25.25
N LYS A 70 3.72 1.10 24.50
CA LYS A 70 5.16 0.85 24.42
C LYS A 70 5.74 1.39 23.11
N PRO A 71 7.01 1.87 23.12
CA PRO A 71 7.69 2.20 21.88
C PRO A 71 7.78 0.98 20.95
N CYS A 72 7.47 1.18 19.68
CA CYS A 72 7.67 0.15 18.67
C CYS A 72 9.13 0.12 18.23
N GLN A 73 9.75 -1.04 18.26
CA GLN A 73 11.12 -1.24 17.81
C GLN A 73 11.14 -2.24 16.65
N PHE A 74 11.86 -1.88 15.61
CA PHE A 74 12.11 -2.77 14.47
C PHE A 74 13.59 -3.14 14.44
N PRO A 75 13.98 -4.36 14.87
CA PRO A 75 15.38 -4.76 14.82
C PRO A 75 15.96 -4.60 13.43
N GLY A 76 17.08 -3.86 13.33
CA GLY A 76 17.73 -3.58 12.05
C GLY A 76 17.12 -2.44 11.22
N MET A 77 16.14 -1.70 11.78
CA MET A 77 15.57 -0.52 11.13
C MET A 77 15.39 0.60 12.16
N ILE A 78 16.29 1.57 12.15
CA ILE A 78 16.28 2.74 13.05
C ILE A 78 15.72 3.96 12.32
N GLN A 79 16.00 4.06 11.03
CA GLN A 79 15.59 5.16 10.18
C GLN A 79 15.09 4.63 8.84
N ARG A 80 14.43 5.48 8.08
CA ARG A 80 13.78 5.13 6.82
C ARG A 80 14.77 4.59 5.75
N THR A 81 15.97 5.11 5.70
CA THR A 81 17.02 4.67 4.77
C THR A 81 17.49 3.24 5.01
N ASP A 82 17.14 2.63 6.15
CA ASP A 82 17.47 1.24 6.46
C ASP A 82 16.49 0.25 5.80
N LEU A 83 15.34 0.73 5.29
CA LEU A 83 14.27 -0.10 4.75
C LEU A 83 14.71 -1.09 3.66
N PRO A 84 15.54 -0.72 2.67
CA PRO A 84 16.02 -1.68 1.65
C PRO A 84 16.87 -2.81 2.27
N THR A 85 17.74 -2.48 3.22
CA THR A 85 18.56 -3.46 3.94
C THR A 85 17.70 -4.35 4.84
N TRP A 86 16.75 -3.77 5.55
CA TRP A 86 15.80 -4.52 6.36
C TRP A 86 14.99 -5.50 5.52
N ASN A 87 14.43 -5.06 4.39
CA ASN A 87 13.69 -5.92 3.45
C ASN A 87 14.55 -7.11 2.99
N ARG A 88 15.81 -6.86 2.59
CA ARG A 88 16.72 -7.91 2.16
C ARG A 88 16.95 -8.94 3.27
N ILE A 89 17.25 -8.49 4.49
CA ILE A 89 17.47 -9.37 5.66
C ILE A 89 16.21 -10.21 5.93
N GLN A 90 15.01 -9.61 5.90
CA GLN A 90 13.76 -10.32 6.15
C GLN A 90 13.46 -11.38 5.09
N ILE A 91 13.75 -11.10 3.82
CA ILE A 91 13.59 -12.04 2.71
C ILE A 91 14.60 -13.19 2.83
N GLU A 92 15.86 -12.88 3.10
CA GLU A 92 16.95 -13.89 3.29
C GLU A 92 16.66 -14.83 4.47
N ALA A 93 16.16 -14.30 5.58
CA ALA A 93 15.77 -15.10 6.75
C ALA A 93 14.63 -16.09 6.43
N ARG A 94 13.79 -15.80 5.45
CA ARG A 94 12.69 -16.66 4.99
C ARG A 94 13.06 -17.60 3.84
N ALA A 95 14.25 -17.46 3.27
CA ALA A 95 14.69 -18.31 2.15
C ALA A 95 14.68 -19.81 2.47
N PRO A 96 15.12 -20.31 3.65
CA PRO A 96 15.07 -21.73 3.98
C PRO A 96 13.68 -22.25 4.37
N ILE A 97 12.69 -21.36 4.60
CA ILE A 97 11.34 -21.75 5.05
C ILE A 97 10.52 -22.27 3.86
N PRO A 98 9.79 -23.39 3.97
CA PRO A 98 8.88 -23.84 2.90
C PRO A 98 7.89 -22.75 2.51
N ILE A 99 7.62 -22.60 1.20
CA ILE A 99 6.75 -21.53 0.71
C ILE A 99 5.31 -21.66 1.24
N SER A 100 4.82 -22.88 1.45
CA SER A 100 3.50 -23.11 2.09
C SER A 100 3.45 -22.47 3.49
N THR A 101 4.50 -22.66 4.28
CA THR A 101 4.60 -22.07 5.63
C THR A 101 4.63 -20.54 5.59
N ILE A 102 5.33 -19.93 4.62
CA ILE A 102 5.34 -18.48 4.45
C ILE A 102 3.95 -17.97 4.06
N CYS A 103 3.27 -18.64 3.12
CA CYS A 103 1.90 -18.31 2.72
C CYS A 103 0.92 -18.39 3.90
N GLU A 104 0.98 -19.47 4.68
CA GLU A 104 0.16 -19.68 5.87
C GLU A 104 0.42 -18.60 6.93
N SER A 105 1.70 -18.28 7.19
CA SER A 105 2.10 -17.21 8.11
C SER A 105 1.54 -15.86 7.67
N PHE A 106 1.68 -15.49 6.41
CA PHE A 106 1.11 -14.25 5.86
C PHE A 106 -0.42 -14.21 6.00
N LEU A 107 -1.13 -15.28 5.63
CA LEU A 107 -2.59 -15.35 5.77
C LEU A 107 -3.01 -15.25 7.25
N ASN A 108 -2.19 -15.78 8.16
CA ASN A 108 -2.43 -15.67 9.60
C ASN A 108 -2.25 -14.22 10.11
N THR A 109 -1.28 -13.45 9.59
CA THR A 109 -1.17 -12.02 9.94
C THR A 109 -2.40 -11.22 9.54
N LEU A 110 -2.99 -11.52 8.36
CA LEU A 110 -4.24 -10.89 7.92
C LEU A 110 -5.42 -11.31 8.81
N ARG A 111 -5.51 -12.59 9.20
CA ARG A 111 -6.56 -13.07 10.11
C ARG A 111 -6.46 -12.39 11.49
N GLN A 112 -5.26 -12.27 12.04
CA GLN A 112 -5.05 -11.57 13.31
C GLN A 112 -5.44 -10.09 13.23
N ALA A 113 -5.14 -9.42 12.09
CA ALA A 113 -5.56 -8.04 11.87
C ALA A 113 -7.08 -7.91 11.76
N GLU A 114 -7.75 -8.85 11.07
CA GLU A 114 -9.20 -8.95 10.97
C GLU A 114 -9.85 -9.10 12.36
N GLU A 115 -9.37 -10.06 13.15
CA GLU A 115 -9.84 -10.31 14.52
C GLU A 115 -9.63 -9.08 15.42
N LEU A 116 -8.48 -8.43 15.32
CA LEU A 116 -8.18 -7.23 16.06
C LEU A 116 -9.10 -6.08 15.67
N ALA A 117 -9.34 -5.86 14.36
CA ALA A 117 -10.23 -4.82 13.88
C ALA A 117 -11.67 -5.00 14.39
N THR A 118 -12.13 -6.25 14.59
CA THR A 118 -13.47 -6.51 15.16
C THR A 118 -13.55 -6.26 16.68
N GLN A 119 -12.43 -6.27 17.37
CA GLN A 119 -12.39 -6.15 18.85
C GLN A 119 -12.07 -4.72 19.32
N LEU A 120 -11.49 -3.90 18.46
CA LEU A 120 -11.05 -2.56 18.83
C LEU A 120 -12.21 -1.57 18.85
N GLU A 121 -12.26 -0.78 19.91
CA GLU A 121 -13.11 0.39 19.99
C GLU A 121 -12.61 1.47 19.00
N PRO A 122 -13.51 2.26 18.39
CA PRO A 122 -13.12 3.31 17.44
C PRO A 122 -12.07 4.29 17.98
N ALA A 123 -12.10 4.59 19.28
CA ALA A 123 -11.13 5.47 19.92
C ALA A 123 -9.70 4.91 19.87
N SER A 124 -9.54 3.59 19.97
CA SER A 124 -8.23 2.94 19.91
C SER A 124 -7.59 3.07 18.53
N LEU A 125 -8.37 3.16 17.47
CA LEU A 125 -7.85 3.33 16.11
C LEU A 125 -7.12 4.66 15.89
N THR A 126 -7.37 5.66 16.73
CA THR A 126 -6.72 6.99 16.66
C THR A 126 -5.41 7.05 17.44
N GLN A 127 -5.08 6.02 18.23
CA GLN A 127 -3.82 5.96 18.95
C GLN A 127 -2.66 5.90 17.96
N GLY A 128 -1.68 6.79 18.15
CA GLY A 128 -0.51 6.90 17.29
C GLY A 128 0.68 6.12 17.83
N THR A 129 1.50 5.61 16.94
CA THR A 129 2.82 5.06 17.23
C THR A 129 3.84 5.55 16.23
N HIS A 130 5.11 5.53 16.61
CA HIS A 130 6.18 5.92 15.70
C HIS A 130 6.75 4.66 15.01
N VAL A 131 6.79 4.71 13.68
CA VAL A 131 7.35 3.66 12.84
C VAL A 131 8.47 4.28 12.00
N PRO A 132 9.72 3.76 12.02
CA PRO A 132 10.89 4.44 11.46
C PRO A 132 10.82 4.79 9.98
N PHE A 133 10.02 4.07 9.20
CA PHE A 133 9.89 4.33 7.76
C PHE A 133 8.81 5.35 7.37
N TYR A 134 8.12 5.95 8.34
CA TYR A 134 7.18 7.03 8.10
C TYR A 134 7.68 8.36 8.67
N HIS A 135 7.39 9.45 8.00
CA HIS A 135 7.86 10.78 8.42
C HIS A 135 7.09 11.35 9.62
N ARG A 136 5.93 10.79 9.97
CA ARG A 136 5.10 11.17 11.11
C ARG A 136 4.59 9.95 11.87
N PRO A 137 4.07 10.11 13.08
CA PRO A 137 3.36 9.03 13.75
C PRO A 137 2.22 8.49 12.89
N ILE A 138 2.05 7.18 12.92
CA ILE A 138 0.98 6.44 12.24
C ILE A 138 -0.02 5.94 13.29
N THR A 139 -1.30 5.99 12.97
CA THR A 139 -2.36 5.49 13.85
C THR A 139 -2.56 3.98 13.70
N ILE A 140 -3.16 3.33 14.71
CA ILE A 140 -3.53 1.91 14.63
C ILE A 140 -4.47 1.67 13.45
N GLY A 141 -5.42 2.57 13.19
CA GLY A 141 -6.31 2.49 12.03
C GLY A 141 -5.55 2.53 10.69
N GLU A 142 -4.54 3.41 10.58
CA GLU A 142 -3.68 3.46 9.39
C GLU A 142 -2.80 2.20 9.25
N LEU A 143 -2.31 1.61 10.35
CA LEU A 143 -1.56 0.35 10.33
C LEU A 143 -2.44 -0.82 9.85
N LEU A 144 -3.66 -0.96 10.38
CA LEU A 144 -4.62 -1.98 9.94
C LEU A 144 -5.03 -1.76 8.48
N GLY A 145 -5.27 -0.49 8.09
CA GLY A 145 -5.52 -0.12 6.70
C GLY A 145 -4.33 -0.46 5.80
N GLY A 146 -3.11 -0.28 6.29
CA GLY A 146 -1.88 -0.67 5.61
C GLY A 146 -1.77 -2.16 5.39
N GLN A 147 -2.15 -2.98 6.39
CA GLN A 147 -2.19 -4.43 6.23
C GLN A 147 -3.17 -4.91 5.14
N ALA A 148 -4.22 -4.14 4.84
CA ALA A 148 -5.13 -4.43 3.74
C ALA A 148 -4.62 -3.87 2.39
N ALA A 149 -4.20 -2.60 2.36
CA ALA A 149 -3.87 -1.90 1.12
C ALA A 149 -2.48 -2.24 0.57
N HIS A 150 -1.49 -2.45 1.41
CA HIS A 150 -0.14 -2.81 0.97
C HIS A 150 -0.11 -4.14 0.20
N PRO A 151 -0.64 -5.27 0.72
CA PRO A 151 -0.75 -6.48 -0.08
C PRO A 151 -1.80 -6.36 -1.19
N GLY A 152 -2.98 -5.81 -0.91
CA GLY A 152 -4.09 -5.79 -1.84
C GLY A 152 -3.85 -4.94 -3.09
N MET A 153 -3.18 -3.80 -2.94
CA MET A 153 -2.92 -2.86 -4.03
C MET A 153 -1.50 -3.02 -4.58
N VAL A 154 -0.46 -2.71 -3.78
CA VAL A 154 0.93 -2.62 -4.25
C VAL A 154 1.41 -3.99 -4.71
N HIS A 155 1.45 -4.94 -3.80
CA HIS A 155 2.00 -6.26 -4.09
C HIS A 155 1.00 -7.19 -4.78
N GLY A 156 -0.32 -6.93 -4.67
CA GLY A 156 -1.35 -7.65 -5.42
C GLY A 156 -1.19 -7.54 -6.94
N ALA A 157 -0.70 -6.39 -7.44
CA ALA A 157 -0.32 -6.24 -8.84
C ALA A 157 0.93 -7.05 -9.18
N GLN A 158 1.93 -6.96 -8.33
CA GLN A 158 3.25 -7.56 -8.57
C GLN A 158 3.18 -9.09 -8.56
N VAL A 159 2.53 -9.69 -7.54
CA VAL A 159 2.36 -11.15 -7.48
C VAL A 159 1.50 -11.67 -8.64
N ALA A 160 0.46 -10.93 -9.02
CA ALA A 160 -0.37 -11.29 -10.17
C ALA A 160 0.42 -11.26 -11.48
N ASN A 161 1.25 -10.23 -11.68
CA ASN A 161 2.11 -10.11 -12.85
C ASN A 161 3.14 -11.24 -12.92
N GLY A 162 3.85 -11.53 -11.83
CA GLY A 162 4.77 -12.67 -11.74
C GLY A 162 4.09 -14.01 -12.03
N ALA A 163 2.84 -14.17 -11.63
CA ALA A 163 2.04 -15.34 -11.92
C ALA A 163 1.42 -15.36 -13.34
N GLY A 164 1.45 -14.24 -14.06
CA GLY A 164 0.82 -14.10 -15.37
C GLY A 164 -0.71 -14.06 -15.32
N VAL A 165 -1.29 -13.53 -14.24
CA VAL A 165 -2.75 -13.38 -14.04
C VAL A 165 -3.13 -11.91 -13.91
N THR A 166 -4.44 -11.62 -13.90
CA THR A 166 -4.95 -10.26 -13.69
C THR A 166 -4.64 -9.77 -12.27
N PRO A 167 -4.45 -8.44 -12.06
CA PRO A 167 -4.21 -7.87 -10.74
C PRO A 167 -5.28 -8.28 -9.73
N LEU A 168 -4.87 -8.54 -8.47
CA LEU A 168 -5.77 -9.11 -7.47
C LEU A 168 -6.93 -8.19 -7.09
N TRP A 169 -6.78 -6.87 -7.21
CA TRP A 169 -7.86 -5.91 -6.94
C TRP A 169 -9.09 -6.03 -7.86
N VAL A 170 -8.99 -6.74 -9.00
CA VAL A 170 -10.17 -6.97 -9.87
C VAL A 170 -11.23 -7.86 -9.21
N HIS A 171 -10.86 -8.56 -8.14
CA HIS A 171 -11.76 -9.39 -7.33
C HIS A 171 -12.43 -8.60 -6.20
N PHE A 172 -12.03 -7.34 -5.96
CA PHE A 172 -12.63 -6.51 -4.92
C PHE A 172 -13.96 -5.91 -5.38
N SER A 173 -14.90 -5.78 -4.45
CA SER A 173 -16.12 -5.01 -4.72
C SER A 173 -15.77 -3.53 -4.99
N PRO A 174 -16.61 -2.79 -5.71
CA PRO A 174 -16.38 -1.37 -5.97
C PRO A 174 -16.14 -0.54 -4.70
N ASP A 175 -16.93 -0.78 -3.66
CA ASP A 175 -16.80 -0.06 -2.38
C ASP A 175 -15.47 -0.39 -1.68
N MET A 176 -15.08 -1.65 -1.67
CA MET A 176 -13.79 -2.07 -1.14
C MET A 176 -12.64 -1.46 -1.94
N LEU A 177 -12.70 -1.49 -3.28
CA LEU A 177 -11.67 -0.91 -4.13
C LEU A 177 -11.49 0.59 -3.85
N SER A 178 -12.58 1.34 -3.70
CA SER A 178 -12.52 2.76 -3.32
C SER A 178 -11.82 2.96 -1.98
N ARG A 179 -12.17 2.18 -0.93
CA ARG A 179 -11.51 2.25 0.37
C ARG A 179 -10.02 1.87 0.29
N GLN A 180 -9.67 0.84 -0.50
CA GLN A 180 -8.27 0.45 -0.69
C GLN A 180 -7.45 1.55 -1.38
N ILE A 181 -8.01 2.22 -2.37
CA ILE A 181 -7.38 3.38 -3.03
C ILE A 181 -7.17 4.51 -2.01
N THR A 182 -8.17 4.81 -1.19
CA THR A 182 -8.05 5.83 -0.13
C THR A 182 -6.93 5.48 0.84
N ARG A 183 -6.89 4.26 1.35
CA ARG A 183 -5.82 3.79 2.26
C ARG A 183 -4.45 3.83 1.60
N PHE A 184 -4.38 3.48 0.31
CA PHE A 184 -3.14 3.59 -0.45
C PHE A 184 -2.62 5.04 -0.48
N PHE A 185 -3.49 6.03 -0.72
CA PHE A 185 -3.09 7.44 -0.69
C PHE A 185 -2.65 7.89 0.70
N HIS A 186 -3.30 7.41 1.76
CA HIS A 186 -2.85 7.66 3.13
C HIS A 186 -1.45 7.09 3.39
N LEU A 187 -1.19 5.82 3.03
CA LEU A 187 0.14 5.21 3.13
C LEU A 187 1.18 5.96 2.30
N MET A 188 0.82 6.34 1.06
CA MET A 188 1.68 7.14 0.21
C MET A 188 2.03 8.48 0.87
N SER A 189 1.06 9.16 1.46
CA SER A 189 1.31 10.43 2.15
C SER A 189 2.27 10.27 3.34
N LEU A 190 2.18 9.16 4.08
CA LEU A 190 3.13 8.82 5.15
C LEU A 190 4.54 8.56 4.61
N ALA A 191 4.63 8.08 3.37
CA ALA A 191 5.88 7.78 2.69
C ALA A 191 6.54 9.01 2.03
N TYR A 192 6.01 10.20 2.18
CA TYR A 192 6.59 11.45 1.65
C TYR A 192 7.97 11.74 2.28
N TRP A 193 8.86 12.35 1.46
CA TRP A 193 10.17 12.83 1.90
C TRP A 193 10.21 14.36 1.90
N PRO A 194 9.97 15.02 3.04
CA PRO A 194 10.04 16.49 3.13
C PRO A 194 11.38 17.05 2.65
N GLU A 195 12.48 16.36 2.95
CA GLU A 195 13.83 16.78 2.56
C GLU A 195 14.03 16.78 1.03
N ARG A 196 13.36 15.89 0.32
CA ARG A 196 13.35 15.84 -1.15
C ARG A 196 12.44 16.90 -1.77
N GLY A 197 11.38 17.26 -1.06
CA GLY A 197 10.44 18.30 -1.45
C GLY A 197 11.00 19.73 -1.27
N GLY A 198 11.90 19.94 -0.31
CA GLY A 198 12.40 21.25 0.03
C GLY A 198 11.25 22.22 0.37
N ASN A 199 11.16 23.34 -0.33
CA ASN A 199 10.10 24.35 -0.14
C ASN A 199 8.83 24.08 -0.97
N LEU A 200 8.62 22.84 -1.45
CA LEU A 200 7.45 22.50 -2.26
C LEU A 200 6.16 22.73 -1.47
N GLN A 201 5.25 23.51 -2.07
CA GLN A 201 3.86 23.62 -1.63
C GLN A 201 2.96 23.33 -2.81
N ALA A 202 2.39 22.13 -2.85
CA ALA A 202 1.62 21.67 -3.98
C ALA A 202 0.46 20.76 -3.57
N VAL A 203 -0.54 20.69 -4.44
CA VAL A 203 -1.65 19.77 -4.32
C VAL A 203 -1.82 19.01 -5.63
N VAL A 204 -1.84 17.69 -5.54
CA VAL A 204 -2.20 16.81 -6.65
C VAL A 204 -3.61 16.28 -6.39
N ALA A 205 -4.54 16.58 -7.28
CA ALA A 205 -5.89 16.04 -7.25
C ALA A 205 -6.04 14.92 -8.27
N LEU A 206 -6.63 13.81 -7.83
CA LEU A 206 -6.85 12.62 -8.64
C LEU A 206 -8.35 12.31 -8.68
N SER A 207 -8.82 11.87 -9.84
CA SER A 207 -10.21 11.46 -10.03
C SER A 207 -10.25 10.20 -10.88
N ALA A 208 -11.05 9.22 -10.50
CA ALA A 208 -11.32 8.04 -11.30
C ALA A 208 -12.82 7.87 -11.50
N ALA A 209 -13.25 7.57 -12.72
CA ALA A 209 -14.66 7.34 -13.01
C ALA A 209 -15.08 5.90 -12.71
N GLY A 210 -16.41 5.64 -12.77
CA GLY A 210 -17.00 4.33 -12.70
C GLY A 210 -17.00 3.66 -11.31
N PRO A 211 -17.38 2.39 -11.23
CA PRO A 211 -17.40 1.63 -9.98
C PRO A 211 -16.01 1.56 -9.31
N GLY A 212 -15.95 1.77 -8.00
CA GLY A 212 -14.71 1.85 -7.24
C GLY A 212 -13.91 3.14 -7.45
N GLY A 213 -14.38 4.02 -8.33
CA GLY A 213 -13.81 5.34 -8.56
C GLY A 213 -14.17 6.34 -7.46
N GLY A 214 -13.59 7.53 -7.56
CA GLY A 214 -13.76 8.59 -6.59
C GLY A 214 -12.92 9.82 -6.90
N ASN A 215 -12.79 10.68 -5.90
CA ASN A 215 -11.93 11.86 -5.97
C ASN A 215 -11.03 11.86 -4.74
N TRP A 216 -9.77 12.13 -4.92
CA TRP A 216 -8.77 12.22 -3.87
C TRP A 216 -7.84 13.39 -4.14
N TYR A 217 -7.19 13.87 -3.11
CA TYR A 217 -6.10 14.81 -3.27
C TYR A 217 -4.98 14.55 -2.26
N VAL A 218 -3.77 14.87 -2.66
CA VAL A 218 -2.57 14.76 -1.85
C VAL A 218 -1.95 16.14 -1.77
N THR A 219 -1.79 16.65 -0.54
CA THR A 219 -1.06 17.89 -0.27
C THR A 219 0.38 17.56 0.05
N MET A 220 1.29 18.39 -0.41
CA MET A 220 2.73 18.31 -0.14
C MET A 220 3.21 19.67 0.35
N ALA A 221 3.90 19.67 1.47
CA ALA A 221 4.46 20.85 2.10
C ALA A 221 5.82 20.53 2.75
N PRO A 222 6.63 21.53 3.14
CA PRO A 222 7.89 21.29 3.85
C PRO A 222 7.72 20.47 5.14
N GLU A 223 6.56 20.57 5.79
CA GLU A 223 6.25 19.87 7.04
C GLU A 223 5.82 18.41 6.82
N GLY A 224 5.45 18.03 5.59
CA GLY A 224 4.96 16.69 5.27
C GLY A 224 3.90 16.66 4.19
N SER A 225 3.20 15.52 4.12
CA SER A 225 2.14 15.27 3.16
C SER A 225 0.90 14.70 3.84
N GLN A 226 -0.27 15.01 3.29
CA GLN A 226 -1.55 14.47 3.72
C GLN A 226 -2.38 14.08 2.50
N ALA A 227 -3.15 13.01 2.64
CA ALA A 227 -4.11 12.58 1.63
C ALA A 227 -5.53 12.65 2.20
N ALA A 228 -6.49 13.01 1.34
CA ALA A 228 -7.90 13.02 1.71
C ALA A 228 -8.79 12.70 0.51
N GLU A 229 -9.98 12.20 0.80
CA GLU A 229 -11.06 12.05 -0.17
C GLU A 229 -11.73 13.40 -0.44
N GLY A 230 -12.20 13.57 -1.65
CA GLY A 230 -12.95 14.74 -2.08
C GLY A 230 -12.32 15.48 -3.24
N LYS A 231 -13.03 16.53 -3.68
CA LYS A 231 -12.57 17.41 -4.77
C LYS A 231 -11.76 18.56 -4.22
N TYR A 232 -10.61 18.84 -4.81
CA TYR A 232 -9.84 20.04 -4.52
C TYR A 232 -10.06 21.10 -5.60
N ARG A 233 -10.39 22.34 -5.21
CA ARG A 233 -10.85 23.38 -6.14
C ARG A 233 -9.78 23.84 -7.12
N ARG A 234 -8.55 24.10 -6.62
CA ARG A 234 -7.43 24.65 -7.40
C ARG A 234 -6.15 23.86 -7.11
N PRO A 235 -6.03 22.61 -7.58
CA PRO A 235 -4.81 21.85 -7.41
C PRO A 235 -3.70 22.37 -8.32
N SER A 236 -2.45 22.14 -7.92
CA SER A 236 -1.27 22.39 -8.78
C SER A 236 -1.23 21.46 -9.97
N LEU A 237 -1.64 20.20 -9.77
CA LEU A 237 -1.79 19.18 -10.81
C LEU A 237 -3.12 18.45 -10.60
N ARG A 238 -3.86 18.24 -11.68
CA ARG A 238 -5.04 17.39 -11.68
C ARG A 238 -4.83 16.22 -12.64
N ILE A 239 -5.14 15.02 -12.19
CA ILE A 239 -5.06 13.79 -12.98
C ILE A 239 -6.42 13.11 -12.95
N TRP A 240 -6.96 12.84 -14.12
CA TRP A 240 -8.20 12.09 -14.30
C TRP A 240 -7.90 10.73 -14.92
N PHE A 241 -8.49 9.69 -14.37
CA PHE A 241 -8.39 8.31 -14.85
C PHE A 241 -9.74 7.84 -15.39
N ARG A 242 -9.70 7.09 -16.48
CA ARG A 242 -10.89 6.54 -17.13
C ARG A 242 -11.75 5.71 -16.16
N ASP A 243 -11.11 4.95 -15.30
CA ASP A 243 -11.73 4.08 -14.28
C ASP A 243 -10.76 3.81 -13.12
N ALA A 244 -11.27 3.16 -12.06
CA ALA A 244 -10.47 2.80 -10.89
C ALA A 244 -9.33 1.83 -11.23
N ASN A 245 -9.51 0.92 -12.20
CA ASN A 245 -8.44 0.02 -12.62
C ASN A 245 -7.29 0.76 -13.33
N ALA A 246 -7.59 1.76 -14.15
CA ALA A 246 -6.57 2.62 -14.77
C ALA A 246 -5.76 3.37 -13.69
N LEU A 247 -6.44 3.90 -12.66
CA LEU A 247 -5.80 4.53 -11.51
C LEU A 247 -4.89 3.52 -10.78
N CYS A 248 -5.39 2.35 -10.40
CA CYS A 248 -4.61 1.33 -9.71
C CYS A 248 -3.37 0.90 -10.50
N ARG A 249 -3.51 0.70 -11.81
CA ARG A 249 -2.38 0.35 -12.70
C ARG A 249 -1.33 1.45 -12.77
N ALA A 250 -1.73 2.71 -12.74
CA ALA A 250 -0.81 3.84 -12.73
C ALA A 250 -0.09 3.94 -11.37
N LEU A 251 -0.82 3.85 -10.25
CA LEU A 251 -0.27 3.92 -8.89
C LEU A 251 0.71 2.78 -8.59
N THR A 252 0.49 1.61 -9.16
CA THR A 252 1.33 0.42 -8.95
C THR A 252 2.36 0.22 -10.06
N LEU A 253 2.55 1.23 -10.92
CA LEU A 253 3.51 1.24 -12.02
C LEU A 253 3.33 0.12 -13.06
N GLN A 254 2.11 -0.46 -13.15
CA GLN A 254 1.76 -1.49 -14.14
C GLN A 254 1.60 -0.92 -15.56
N ILE A 255 1.56 0.39 -15.67
CA ILE A 255 1.54 1.14 -16.93
C ILE A 255 2.40 2.39 -16.78
N SER A 256 3.23 2.68 -17.76
CA SER A 256 3.99 3.93 -17.73
C SER A 256 3.06 5.15 -17.93
N PRO A 257 3.38 6.31 -17.33
CA PRO A 257 2.58 7.53 -17.49
C PRO A 257 2.33 7.88 -18.95
N LEU A 258 3.36 7.81 -19.78
CA LEU A 258 3.26 8.11 -21.21
C LEU A 258 2.28 7.15 -21.93
N ARG A 259 2.39 5.85 -21.67
CA ARG A 259 1.49 4.86 -22.29
C ARG A 259 0.05 5.07 -21.81
N SER A 260 -0.15 5.42 -20.54
CA SER A 260 -1.47 5.69 -19.98
C SER A 260 -2.13 6.91 -20.67
N LEU A 261 -1.37 7.97 -20.94
CA LEU A 261 -1.82 9.13 -21.68
C LEU A 261 -2.13 8.78 -23.15
N LEU A 262 -1.22 8.10 -23.85
CA LEU A 262 -1.39 7.72 -25.26
C LEU A 262 -2.57 6.78 -25.50
N THR A 263 -2.93 5.97 -24.52
CA THR A 263 -4.08 5.04 -24.58
C THR A 263 -5.37 5.62 -24.00
N ALA A 264 -5.42 6.94 -23.74
CA ALA A 264 -6.56 7.65 -23.16
C ALA A 264 -7.09 7.04 -21.84
N GLN A 265 -6.22 6.38 -21.07
CA GLN A 265 -6.55 5.88 -19.75
C GLN A 265 -6.40 6.97 -18.67
N THR A 266 -5.61 8.00 -18.97
CA THR A 266 -5.31 9.10 -18.05
C THR A 266 -5.30 10.42 -18.83
N PHE A 267 -5.80 11.49 -18.19
CA PHE A 267 -5.64 12.86 -18.63
C PHE A 267 -5.08 13.67 -17.47
N ALA A 268 -4.14 14.58 -17.76
CA ALA A 268 -3.53 15.41 -16.74
C ALA A 268 -3.41 16.86 -17.22
N TRP A 269 -3.60 17.80 -16.30
CA TRP A 269 -3.41 19.24 -16.59
C TRP A 269 -2.98 19.99 -15.32
N GLY A 270 -2.27 21.08 -15.52
CA GLY A 270 -1.58 21.84 -14.47
C GLY A 270 -0.07 21.66 -14.57
N ASP A 271 0.62 21.67 -13.43
CA ASP A 271 2.06 21.44 -13.39
C ASP A 271 2.40 19.95 -13.56
N LEU A 272 2.60 19.54 -14.81
CA LEU A 272 2.92 18.16 -15.16
C LEU A 272 4.26 17.68 -14.56
N ARG A 273 5.18 18.60 -14.19
CA ARG A 273 6.46 18.24 -13.58
C ARG A 273 6.24 17.53 -12.25
N LEU A 274 5.22 17.93 -11.48
CA LEU A 274 4.84 17.25 -10.24
C LEU A 274 4.54 15.78 -10.46
N GLY A 275 3.85 15.43 -11.55
CA GLY A 275 3.54 14.04 -11.87
C GLY A 275 4.79 13.16 -12.02
N PHE A 276 5.86 13.68 -12.62
CA PHE A 276 7.13 12.98 -12.75
C PHE A 276 7.94 12.96 -11.44
N GLN A 277 7.74 13.93 -10.56
CA GLN A 277 8.42 14.00 -9.26
C GLN A 277 7.78 13.10 -8.21
N MET A 278 6.52 12.65 -8.40
CA MET A 278 5.80 11.84 -7.41
C MET A 278 6.58 10.60 -7.00
N GLU A 279 7.18 9.87 -7.93
CA GLU A 279 7.98 8.71 -7.60
C GLU A 279 9.16 9.07 -6.69
N TRP A 280 9.90 10.13 -7.02
CA TRP A 280 11.02 10.62 -6.22
C TRP A 280 10.60 11.09 -4.83
N LEU A 281 9.47 11.80 -4.74
CA LEU A 281 8.97 12.39 -3.48
C LEU A 281 8.41 11.34 -2.51
N PHE A 282 7.87 10.23 -3.02
CA PHE A 282 7.15 9.22 -2.23
C PHE A 282 7.82 7.83 -2.23
N ASN A 283 8.88 7.63 -2.98
CA ASN A 283 9.59 6.35 -2.99
C ASN A 283 10.29 6.12 -1.63
N PRO A 284 10.00 5.02 -0.92
CA PRO A 284 10.62 4.73 0.37
C PRO A 284 12.12 4.36 0.29
N ALA A 285 12.67 4.10 -0.90
CA ALA A 285 14.05 3.66 -1.12
C ALA A 285 14.87 4.65 -1.93
#